data_ffa0ffc0e2a00ef0fe95033fdbaaff8d
#
_entry.id   ffa0ffc0e2a00ef0fe95033fdbaaff8d
#
_cell.length_a   1.000
_cell.length_b   1.000
_cell.length_c   1.000
_cell.angle_alpha   90.00
_cell.angle_beta   90.00
_cell.angle_gamma   90.00
#
_symmetry.space_group_name_H-M   'P 1'
#
loop_
_entity.id
_entity.type
_entity.pdbx_description
1 polymer ?
#
loop_
_entity_poly.entity_id
_entity_poly.type
_entity_poly.pdbx_seq_one_letter_code
_entity_poly.pdbx_strand_id
1 'polypeptide(L)'
;LQKEIEQLQRRKQQIETDLYTNFAGQSDAIARRVKGFQEYLSGALQGLAQSVDTLDLVAQPMVVQPSPLDQQALESTAADAKPQVAATAVADTFRPDEPLIRASLERFLEQPDFYADPWKLRRSLEPSDTALLEDWFFNQGGRGAQPSRGNRPRNVLLSAGLIAIIGELYGDQFQTLVLAGQPERLGEWRRGLQDALGLSREDFGPNSGIVLFERGDALVERADRLEERGE
;
A
#
# COMPACT_ATOMS: atom_id res chain seq x y z
N LEU A 1 -28.62 -29.70 -50.12
CA LEU A 1 -27.35 -28.91 -50.16
C LEU A 1 -27.61 -27.43 -50.55
N GLN A 2 -28.23 -27.10 -51.72
CA GLN A 2 -28.46 -25.70 -52.10
C GLN A 2 -29.38 -24.98 -51.11
N LYS A 3 -30.49 -25.59 -50.66
CA LYS A 3 -31.42 -24.99 -49.66
C LYS A 3 -30.74 -24.83 -48.29
N GLU A 4 -29.82 -25.69 -47.90
CA GLU A 4 -29.09 -25.56 -46.67
C GLU A 4 -28.07 -24.41 -46.72
N ILE A 5 -27.40 -24.24 -47.85
CA ILE A 5 -26.48 -23.12 -48.07
C ILE A 5 -27.22 -21.77 -47.97
N GLU A 6 -28.40 -21.68 -48.61
CA GLU A 6 -29.21 -20.47 -48.49
C GLU A 6 -29.70 -20.20 -47.07
N GLN A 7 -30.09 -21.23 -46.31
CA GLN A 7 -30.47 -21.09 -44.91
C GLN A 7 -29.28 -20.61 -44.02
N LEU A 8 -28.10 -21.20 -44.22
CA LEU A 8 -26.92 -20.78 -43.49
C LEU A 8 -26.48 -19.35 -43.81
N GLN A 9 -26.61 -18.94 -45.09
CA GLN A 9 -26.31 -17.59 -45.52
C GLN A 9 -27.30 -16.55 -44.88
N ARG A 10 -28.59 -16.85 -44.85
CA ARG A 10 -29.58 -16.00 -44.18
C ARG A 10 -29.33 -15.91 -42.70
N ARG A 11 -29.00 -17.03 -42.06
CA ARG A 11 -28.69 -17.02 -40.60
C ARG A 11 -27.42 -16.24 -40.27
N LYS A 12 -26.40 -16.36 -41.15
CA LYS A 12 -25.17 -15.54 -41.02
C LYS A 12 -25.46 -14.06 -41.12
N GLN A 13 -26.22 -13.61 -42.12
CA GLN A 13 -26.61 -12.24 -42.29
C GLN A 13 -27.42 -11.70 -41.09
N GLN A 14 -28.30 -12.52 -40.52
CA GLN A 14 -29.11 -12.14 -39.39
C GLN A 14 -28.24 -11.95 -38.14
N ILE A 15 -27.29 -12.85 -37.89
CA ILE A 15 -26.33 -12.74 -36.78
C ILE A 15 -25.41 -11.52 -36.94
N GLU A 16 -24.96 -11.23 -38.17
CA GLU A 16 -24.13 -10.04 -38.43
C GLU A 16 -24.92 -8.75 -38.18
N THR A 17 -26.18 -8.69 -38.56
CA THR A 17 -27.07 -7.53 -38.33
C THR A 17 -27.36 -7.34 -36.84
N ASP A 18 -27.64 -8.44 -36.12
CA ASP A 18 -27.92 -8.41 -34.68
C ASP A 18 -26.68 -7.99 -33.87
N LEU A 19 -25.48 -8.50 -34.25
CA LEU A 19 -24.21 -8.09 -33.68
C LEU A 19 -23.94 -6.61 -33.86
N TYR A 20 -24.14 -6.09 -35.09
CA TYR A 20 -23.90 -4.68 -35.39
C TYR A 20 -24.86 -3.77 -34.62
N THR A 21 -26.13 -4.15 -34.53
CA THR A 21 -27.17 -3.36 -33.82
C THR A 21 -26.93 -3.36 -32.31
N ASN A 22 -26.57 -4.52 -31.73
CA ASN A 22 -26.24 -4.61 -30.30
C ASN A 22 -24.96 -3.88 -29.95
N PHE A 23 -23.93 -3.93 -30.82
CA PHE A 23 -22.66 -3.25 -30.58
C PHE A 23 -22.79 -1.72 -30.64
N ALA A 24 -23.55 -1.22 -31.63
CA ALA A 24 -23.86 0.21 -31.78
C ALA A 24 -24.64 0.74 -30.57
N GLY A 25 -25.66 -0.01 -30.10
CA GLY A 25 -26.46 0.38 -28.92
C GLY A 25 -25.65 0.39 -27.61
N GLN A 26 -24.76 -0.56 -27.42
CA GLN A 26 -23.88 -0.59 -26.23
C GLN A 26 -22.84 0.52 -26.26
N SER A 27 -22.24 0.80 -27.40
CA SER A 27 -21.27 1.89 -27.58
C SER A 27 -21.90 3.25 -27.28
N ASP A 28 -23.13 3.49 -27.74
CA ASP A 28 -23.86 4.74 -27.49
C ASP A 28 -24.24 4.89 -26.00
N ALA A 29 -24.65 3.81 -25.36
CA ALA A 29 -24.93 3.81 -23.93
C ALA A 29 -23.68 4.08 -23.06
N ILE A 30 -22.53 3.51 -23.43
CA ILE A 30 -21.25 3.77 -22.78
C ILE A 30 -20.81 5.22 -23.00
N ALA A 31 -20.91 5.73 -24.23
CA ALA A 31 -20.59 7.12 -24.54
C ALA A 31 -21.42 8.13 -23.73
N ARG A 32 -22.71 7.87 -23.57
CA ARG A 32 -23.60 8.72 -22.72
C ARG A 32 -23.22 8.66 -21.25
N ARG A 33 -22.85 7.48 -20.73
CA ARG A 33 -22.39 7.33 -19.32
C ARG A 33 -21.08 8.06 -19.09
N VAL A 34 -20.11 7.93 -20.00
CA VAL A 34 -18.81 8.62 -19.92
C VAL A 34 -19.03 10.13 -19.97
N LYS A 35 -19.89 10.63 -20.88
CA LYS A 35 -20.19 12.05 -20.95
C LYS A 35 -20.87 12.57 -19.68
N GLY A 36 -21.85 11.86 -19.14
CA GLY A 36 -22.53 12.23 -17.88
C GLY A 36 -21.56 12.23 -16.69
N PHE A 37 -20.62 11.29 -16.65
CA PHE A 37 -19.57 11.25 -15.62
C PHE A 37 -18.58 12.43 -15.76
N GLN A 38 -18.22 12.79 -16.98
CA GLN A 38 -17.36 13.94 -17.24
C GLN A 38 -18.03 15.26 -16.84
N GLU A 39 -19.32 15.43 -17.13
CA GLU A 39 -20.10 16.59 -16.71
C GLU A 39 -20.24 16.67 -15.18
N TYR A 40 -20.46 15.53 -14.52
CA TYR A 40 -20.51 15.45 -13.06
C TYR A 40 -19.18 15.84 -12.42
N LEU A 41 -18.07 15.31 -12.93
CA LEU A 41 -16.73 15.66 -12.42
C LEU A 41 -16.42 17.15 -12.62
N SER A 42 -16.73 17.70 -13.79
CA SER A 42 -16.53 19.13 -14.06
C SER A 42 -17.33 20.01 -13.09
N GLY A 43 -18.60 19.66 -12.83
CA GLY A 43 -19.45 20.37 -11.88
C GLY A 43 -18.94 20.25 -10.44
N ALA A 44 -18.49 19.07 -10.03
CA ALA A 44 -17.94 18.84 -8.71
C ALA A 44 -16.64 19.62 -8.48
N LEU A 45 -15.74 19.66 -9.47
CA LEU A 45 -14.50 20.43 -9.41
C LEU A 45 -14.76 21.95 -9.37
N GLN A 46 -15.74 22.44 -10.14
CA GLN A 46 -16.14 23.84 -10.08
C GLN A 46 -16.76 24.20 -8.72
N GLY A 47 -17.58 23.33 -8.15
CA GLY A 47 -18.15 23.52 -6.82
C GLY A 47 -17.06 23.55 -5.74
N LEU A 48 -16.06 22.69 -5.87
CA LEU A 48 -14.90 22.66 -4.96
C LEU A 48 -14.07 23.97 -5.07
N ALA A 49 -13.79 24.42 -6.31
CA ALA A 49 -13.08 25.67 -6.55
C ALA A 49 -13.81 26.88 -5.95
N GLN A 50 -15.13 26.95 -6.13
CA GLN A 50 -15.95 28.01 -5.52
C GLN A 50 -15.96 27.92 -3.98
N SER A 51 -15.94 26.71 -3.41
CA SER A 51 -15.85 26.52 -1.96
C SER A 51 -14.50 27.01 -1.41
N VAL A 52 -13.42 26.80 -2.15
CA VAL A 52 -12.07 27.30 -1.78
C VAL A 52 -12.01 28.83 -1.85
N ASP A 53 -12.63 29.44 -2.88
CA ASP A 53 -12.68 30.91 -3.02
C ASP A 53 -13.55 31.57 -1.92
N THR A 54 -14.57 30.86 -1.39
CA THR A 54 -15.39 31.35 -0.28
C THR A 54 -14.77 31.12 1.09
N LEU A 55 -13.79 30.21 1.20
CA LEU A 55 -12.93 30.08 2.37
C LEU A 55 -11.88 31.18 2.27
N ASP A 56 -12.24 32.34 2.82
CA ASP A 56 -11.30 33.46 3.02
C ASP A 56 -10.22 33.00 4.01
N LEU A 57 -9.22 32.29 3.49
CA LEU A 57 -8.02 31.90 4.23
C LEU A 57 -7.15 33.15 4.39
N VAL A 58 -7.68 34.15 5.08
CA VAL A 58 -6.87 35.19 5.67
C VAL A 58 -5.97 34.47 6.68
N ALA A 59 -4.73 34.26 6.29
CA ALA A 59 -3.67 33.89 7.23
C ALA A 59 -3.53 35.06 8.23
N GLN A 60 -4.43 35.15 9.21
CA GLN A 60 -4.17 35.93 10.38
C GLN A 60 -2.98 35.24 11.08
N PRO A 61 -1.87 35.95 11.30
CA PRO A 61 -0.82 35.42 12.15
C PRO A 61 -1.48 35.18 13.52
N MET A 62 -1.76 33.92 13.83
CA MET A 62 -2.17 33.54 15.17
C MET A 62 -0.97 33.85 16.06
N VAL A 63 -1.06 34.98 16.75
CA VAL A 63 -0.20 35.24 17.89
C VAL A 63 -0.66 34.26 18.96
N VAL A 64 -0.06 33.08 18.98
CA VAL A 64 -0.22 32.12 20.05
C VAL A 64 0.39 32.75 21.29
N GLN A 65 -0.44 33.28 22.18
CA GLN A 65 0.02 33.61 23.51
C GLN A 65 0.40 32.31 24.20
N PRO A 66 1.66 32.15 24.62
CA PRO A 66 2.09 30.91 25.28
C PRO A 66 1.27 30.72 26.56
N SER A 67 0.75 29.51 26.72
CA SER A 67 0.01 29.08 27.91
C SER A 67 0.89 29.22 29.15
N PRO A 68 0.33 29.47 30.35
CA PRO A 68 1.10 29.49 31.61
C PRO A 68 1.93 28.19 31.82
N LEU A 69 1.51 27.08 31.28
CA LEU A 69 2.26 25.82 31.27
C LEU A 69 3.48 25.85 30.31
N ASP A 70 3.35 26.54 29.18
CA ASP A 70 4.46 26.70 28.23
C ASP A 70 5.52 27.67 28.78
N GLN A 71 5.12 28.65 29.60
CA GLN A 71 6.04 29.56 30.29
C GLN A 71 6.85 28.84 31.38
N GLN A 72 6.26 27.91 32.12
CA GLN A 72 6.99 27.08 33.09
C GLN A 72 7.95 26.08 32.40
N ALA A 73 7.61 25.58 31.21
CA ALA A 73 8.50 24.74 30.41
C ALA A 73 9.69 25.56 29.87
N LEU A 74 9.51 26.84 29.54
CA LEU A 74 10.57 27.72 29.05
C LEU A 74 11.56 28.12 30.14
N GLU A 75 11.13 28.25 31.40
CA GLU A 75 12.02 28.54 32.50
C GLU A 75 12.84 27.34 32.99
N SER A 76 12.37 26.11 32.73
CA SER A 76 13.09 24.88 33.08
C SER A 76 14.02 24.36 31.99
N THR A 77 14.02 24.92 30.76
CA THR A 77 14.82 24.50 29.61
C THR A 77 15.72 25.57 29.02
N ALA A 78 16.24 26.45 29.86
CA ALA A 78 17.40 27.29 29.51
C ALA A 78 18.70 26.46 29.62
N ALA A 79 18.69 25.23 29.13
CA ALA A 79 19.90 24.44 28.83
C ALA A 79 19.56 23.39 27.76
N ASP A 80 19.97 23.72 26.53
CA ASP A 80 20.17 22.80 25.40
C ASP A 80 19.30 21.53 25.31
N ALA A 81 18.25 21.56 24.48
CA ALA A 81 17.92 20.41 23.62
C ALA A 81 16.99 20.84 22.48
N LYS A 82 17.55 20.96 21.28
CA LYS A 82 16.83 21.08 20.01
C LYS A 82 15.91 19.86 19.82
N PRO A 83 14.74 19.99 19.15
CA PRO A 83 13.89 18.86 18.78
C PRO A 83 14.54 17.87 17.79
N GLN A 84 15.79 18.06 17.47
CA GLN A 84 16.62 17.21 16.62
C GLN A 84 17.02 15.89 17.30
N VAL A 85 16.97 15.78 18.63
CA VAL A 85 17.44 14.59 19.36
C VAL A 85 16.44 13.43 19.31
N ALA A 86 15.13 13.72 19.24
CA ALA A 86 14.12 12.67 19.11
C ALA A 86 14.09 12.06 17.69
N ALA A 87 14.29 12.89 16.65
CA ALA A 87 14.36 12.43 15.27
C ALA A 87 15.64 11.62 14.98
N THR A 88 16.77 12.02 15.56
CA THR A 88 18.04 11.27 15.43
C THR A 88 18.00 9.93 16.18
N ALA A 89 17.40 9.87 17.36
CA ALA A 89 17.28 8.62 18.13
C ALA A 89 16.38 7.60 17.41
N VAL A 90 15.35 8.03 16.68
CA VAL A 90 14.47 7.15 15.89
C VAL A 90 15.20 6.66 14.63
N ALA A 91 15.92 7.52 13.93
CA ALA A 91 16.70 7.17 12.74
C ALA A 91 17.85 6.19 13.06
N ASP A 92 18.34 6.18 14.30
CA ASP A 92 19.45 5.32 14.74
C ASP A 92 19.02 3.87 15.10
N THR A 93 17.71 3.57 15.09
CA THR A 93 17.18 2.26 15.51
C THR A 93 17.79 1.09 14.75
N PHE A 94 17.99 1.22 13.42
CA PHE A 94 18.51 0.16 12.56
C PHE A 94 19.99 0.34 12.16
N ARG A 95 20.70 1.30 12.76
CA ARG A 95 22.12 1.49 12.48
C ARG A 95 23.01 0.30 12.80
N PRO A 96 22.79 -0.45 13.90
CA PRO A 96 23.59 -1.64 14.18
C PRO A 96 23.46 -2.70 13.07
N ASP A 97 22.29 -2.77 12.43
CA ASP A 97 21.93 -3.77 11.43
C ASP A 97 22.08 -3.24 9.98
N GLU A 98 22.61 -2.02 9.82
CA GLU A 98 22.77 -1.38 8.51
C GLU A 98 23.51 -2.27 7.48
N PRO A 99 24.61 -2.97 7.81
CA PRO A 99 25.30 -3.82 6.83
C PRO A 99 24.40 -4.96 6.32
N LEU A 100 23.60 -5.57 7.19
CA LEU A 100 22.68 -6.65 6.83
C LEU A 100 21.54 -6.14 5.95
N ILE A 101 20.93 -5.01 6.33
CA ILE A 101 19.84 -4.39 5.58
C ILE A 101 20.32 -4.01 4.18
N ARG A 102 21.45 -3.33 4.04
CA ARG A 102 22.02 -2.95 2.74
C ARG A 102 22.35 -4.15 1.87
N ALA A 103 22.97 -5.19 2.44
CA ALA A 103 23.25 -6.42 1.71
C ALA A 103 21.96 -7.09 1.20
N SER A 104 20.89 -7.04 1.99
CA SER A 104 19.57 -7.58 1.57
C SER A 104 18.95 -6.73 0.46
N LEU A 105 19.01 -5.40 0.55
CA LEU A 105 18.53 -4.49 -0.51
C LEU A 105 19.31 -4.66 -1.81
N GLU A 106 20.62 -4.84 -1.77
CA GLU A 106 21.46 -5.14 -2.95
C GLU A 106 21.04 -6.47 -3.59
N ARG A 107 20.87 -7.53 -2.80
CA ARG A 107 20.37 -8.84 -3.30
C ARG A 107 19.01 -8.72 -3.99
N PHE A 108 18.13 -7.84 -3.53
CA PHE A 108 16.81 -7.64 -4.14
C PHE A 108 16.87 -6.96 -5.50
N LEU A 109 17.96 -6.28 -5.85
CA LEU A 109 18.20 -5.70 -7.17
C LEU A 109 18.79 -6.70 -8.16
N GLU A 110 19.41 -7.77 -7.68
CA GLU A 110 20.00 -8.81 -8.50
C GLU A 110 18.97 -9.77 -9.08
N GLN A 111 19.43 -10.81 -9.77
CA GLN A 111 18.54 -11.84 -10.27
C GLN A 111 17.89 -12.59 -9.11
N PRO A 112 16.56 -12.77 -9.12
CA PRO A 112 15.88 -13.43 -8.04
C PRO A 112 16.24 -14.90 -7.98
N ASP A 113 16.48 -15.42 -6.78
CA ASP A 113 16.56 -16.85 -6.52
C ASP A 113 15.15 -17.41 -6.27
N PHE A 114 14.56 -17.99 -7.32
CA PHE A 114 13.21 -18.59 -7.26
C PHE A 114 13.12 -19.78 -6.29
N TYR A 115 14.23 -20.37 -5.91
CA TYR A 115 14.31 -21.53 -5.01
C TYR A 115 14.85 -21.17 -3.62
N ALA A 116 14.94 -19.89 -3.32
CA ALA A 116 15.34 -19.45 -2.00
C ALA A 116 14.46 -20.07 -0.91
N ASP A 117 15.02 -20.22 0.28
CA ASP A 117 14.31 -20.71 1.45
C ASP A 117 13.06 -19.86 1.74
N PRO A 118 12.03 -20.41 2.41
CA PRO A 118 10.90 -19.62 2.89
C PRO A 118 11.34 -18.36 3.64
N TRP A 119 10.52 -17.31 3.59
CA TRP A 119 10.77 -16.00 4.19
C TRP A 119 11.88 -15.18 3.52
N LYS A 120 12.49 -15.67 2.45
CA LYS A 120 13.42 -14.90 1.62
C LYS A 120 12.74 -14.43 0.35
N LEU A 121 13.10 -13.23 -0.10
CA LEU A 121 12.50 -12.65 -1.30
C LEU A 121 12.95 -13.41 -2.54
N ARG A 122 11.99 -13.99 -3.27
CA ARG A 122 12.18 -14.76 -4.50
C ARG A 122 11.97 -13.96 -5.79
N ARG A 123 11.77 -12.65 -5.65
CA ARG A 123 11.53 -11.71 -6.75
C ARG A 123 12.46 -10.52 -6.62
N SER A 124 12.86 -9.93 -7.74
CA SER A 124 13.64 -8.69 -7.72
C SER A 124 12.74 -7.48 -7.47
N LEU A 125 13.29 -6.48 -6.80
CA LEU A 125 12.69 -5.16 -6.64
C LEU A 125 13.25 -4.19 -7.68
N GLU A 126 12.51 -3.13 -7.97
CA GLU A 126 13.03 -2.02 -8.74
C GLU A 126 13.92 -1.11 -7.86
N PRO A 127 14.89 -0.39 -8.44
CA PRO A 127 15.73 0.54 -7.67
C PRO A 127 14.95 1.59 -6.88
N SER A 128 13.80 2.01 -7.41
CA SER A 128 12.90 2.93 -6.71
C SER A 128 12.19 2.33 -5.50
N ASP A 129 12.03 1.01 -5.46
CA ASP A 129 11.41 0.31 -4.33
C ASP A 129 12.44 0.03 -3.23
N THR A 130 13.66 -0.32 -3.61
CA THR A 130 14.77 -0.47 -2.63
C THR A 130 15.12 0.86 -1.98
N ALA A 131 15.13 1.98 -2.74
CA ALA A 131 15.33 3.31 -2.17
C ALA A 131 14.26 3.70 -1.14
N LEU A 132 13.00 3.30 -1.36
CA LEU A 132 11.92 3.51 -0.38
C LEU A 132 12.14 2.70 0.91
N LEU A 133 12.57 1.45 0.79
CA LEU A 133 12.89 0.62 1.96
C LEU A 133 14.09 1.18 2.71
N GLU A 134 15.13 1.61 1.99
CA GLU A 134 16.31 2.25 2.59
C GLU A 134 15.92 3.51 3.38
N ASP A 135 15.10 4.39 2.80
CA ASP A 135 14.59 5.59 3.47
C ASP A 135 13.78 5.24 4.73
N TRP A 136 12.92 4.22 4.63
CA TRP A 136 12.11 3.78 5.76
C TRP A 136 12.94 3.26 6.92
N PHE A 137 13.98 2.47 6.67
CA PHE A 137 14.86 1.95 7.73
C PHE A 137 15.74 3.05 8.33
N PHE A 138 16.42 3.85 7.50
CA PHE A 138 17.50 4.72 7.98
C PHE A 138 17.08 6.17 8.26
N ASN A 139 16.04 6.68 7.61
CA ASN A 139 15.56 8.04 7.85
C ASN A 139 14.31 8.06 8.74
N GLN A 140 13.44 7.07 8.59
CA GLN A 140 12.19 6.99 9.36
C GLN A 140 12.29 6.04 10.57
N GLY A 141 13.40 5.32 10.73
CA GLY A 141 13.65 4.40 11.85
C GLY A 141 12.63 3.25 11.92
N GLY A 142 12.16 2.77 10.76
CA GLY A 142 11.17 1.71 10.69
C GLY A 142 9.74 2.12 11.03
N ARG A 143 9.45 3.41 11.01
CA ARG A 143 8.13 3.96 11.40
C ARG A 143 7.50 4.76 10.25
N GLY A 144 6.19 4.99 10.38
CA GLY A 144 5.46 5.78 9.40
C GLY A 144 4.96 4.98 8.19
N ALA A 145 4.08 5.62 7.44
CA ALA A 145 3.45 5.03 6.27
C ALA A 145 4.29 5.28 5.01
N GLN A 146 4.42 4.25 4.17
CA GLN A 146 5.03 4.37 2.86
C GLN A 146 3.99 4.68 1.78
N PRO A 147 4.33 5.47 0.75
CA PRO A 147 3.41 5.77 -0.34
C PRO A 147 3.08 4.53 -1.15
N SER A 148 1.81 4.43 -1.59
CA SER A 148 1.39 3.38 -2.51
C SER A 148 2.14 3.47 -3.85
N ARG A 149 2.56 2.33 -4.38
CA ARG A 149 3.25 2.22 -5.69
C ARG A 149 2.29 2.21 -6.89
N GLY A 150 1.04 2.59 -6.68
CA GLY A 150 0.03 2.74 -7.73
C GLY A 150 -0.67 1.44 -8.13
N ASN A 151 -0.08 0.28 -7.94
CA ASN A 151 -0.73 -1.00 -8.19
C ASN A 151 -0.52 -2.00 -7.04
N ARG A 152 -1.46 -2.92 -6.90
CA ARG A 152 -1.46 -3.88 -5.78
C ARG A 152 -0.32 -4.90 -5.85
N PRO A 153 -0.02 -5.54 -6.99
CA PRO A 153 1.10 -6.48 -7.07
C PRO A 153 2.42 -5.87 -6.63
N ARG A 154 2.67 -4.61 -6.99
CA ARG A 154 3.89 -3.90 -6.61
C ARG A 154 3.92 -3.57 -5.11
N ASN A 155 2.77 -3.18 -4.54
CA ASN A 155 2.66 -2.97 -3.09
C ASN A 155 2.90 -4.28 -2.32
N VAL A 156 2.36 -5.41 -2.79
CA VAL A 156 2.60 -6.73 -2.19
C VAL A 156 4.08 -7.10 -2.28
N LEU A 157 4.73 -6.86 -3.40
CA LEU A 157 6.14 -7.15 -3.60
C LEU A 157 7.05 -6.28 -2.71
N LEU A 158 6.77 -4.98 -2.58
CA LEU A 158 7.45 -4.08 -1.66
C LEU A 158 7.31 -4.55 -0.21
N SER A 159 6.09 -4.91 0.19
CA SER A 159 5.82 -5.47 1.52
C SER A 159 6.54 -6.79 1.75
N ALA A 160 6.65 -7.65 0.73
CA ALA A 160 7.40 -8.89 0.82
C ALA A 160 8.91 -8.63 1.04
N GLY A 161 9.48 -7.63 0.36
CA GLY A 161 10.86 -7.22 0.60
C GLY A 161 11.08 -6.74 2.03
N LEU A 162 10.16 -5.92 2.56
CA LEU A 162 10.20 -5.49 3.96
C LEU A 162 10.11 -6.67 4.92
N ILE A 163 9.15 -7.57 4.73
CA ILE A 163 8.95 -8.78 5.56
C ILE A 163 10.21 -9.65 5.55
N ALA A 164 10.86 -9.81 4.39
CA ALA A 164 12.08 -10.61 4.28
C ALA A 164 13.24 -10.02 5.13
N ILE A 165 13.42 -8.69 5.11
CA ILE A 165 14.44 -8.02 5.91
C ILE A 165 14.11 -8.14 7.41
N ILE A 166 12.86 -7.86 7.80
CA ILE A 166 12.43 -7.96 9.20
C ILE A 166 12.58 -9.40 9.72
N GLY A 167 12.28 -10.40 8.88
CA GLY A 167 12.49 -11.81 9.19
C GLY A 167 13.97 -12.18 9.39
N GLU A 168 14.89 -11.58 8.64
CA GLU A 168 16.33 -11.75 8.85
C GLU A 168 16.81 -11.10 10.15
N LEU A 169 16.20 -9.98 10.57
CA LEU A 169 16.58 -9.25 11.78
C LEU A 169 16.01 -9.88 13.06
N TYR A 170 14.75 -10.29 13.03
CA TYR A 170 14.03 -10.69 14.24
C TYR A 170 13.64 -12.18 14.29
N GLY A 171 13.89 -12.93 13.21
CA GLY A 171 13.51 -14.34 13.12
C GLY A 171 12.01 -14.54 13.28
N ASP A 172 11.61 -15.32 14.28
CA ASP A 172 10.19 -15.60 14.58
C ASP A 172 9.53 -14.58 15.53
N GLN A 173 10.28 -13.53 15.92
CA GLN A 173 9.82 -12.54 16.92
C GLN A 173 9.11 -11.33 16.30
N PHE A 174 8.48 -11.50 15.16
CA PHE A 174 7.66 -10.44 14.55
C PHE A 174 6.37 -11.00 13.96
N GLN A 175 5.38 -10.14 13.80
CA GLN A 175 4.14 -10.49 13.13
C GLN A 175 3.74 -9.38 12.16
N THR A 176 3.37 -9.77 10.94
CA THR A 176 2.83 -8.86 9.92
C THR A 176 1.31 -8.92 9.91
N LEU A 177 0.66 -7.77 10.11
CA LEU A 177 -0.78 -7.64 10.08
C LEU A 177 -1.21 -7.00 8.77
N VAL A 178 -2.03 -7.69 7.96
CA VAL A 178 -2.49 -7.21 6.66
C VAL A 178 -4.00 -6.96 6.70
N LEU A 179 -4.42 -5.73 6.45
CA LEU A 179 -5.82 -5.34 6.29
C LEU A 179 -6.17 -5.17 4.81
N ALA A 180 -7.15 -5.89 4.33
CA ALA A 180 -7.57 -5.79 2.93
C ALA A 180 -9.06 -5.45 2.72
N GLY A 181 -9.88 -5.43 3.74
CA GLY A 181 -11.27 -4.97 3.72
C GLY A 181 -12.25 -5.73 2.80
N GLN A 182 -11.76 -6.71 2.03
CA GLN A 182 -12.56 -7.56 1.13
C GLN A 182 -11.90 -8.94 1.00
N PRO A 183 -12.69 -10.05 0.99
CA PRO A 183 -12.17 -11.42 0.91
C PRO A 183 -11.28 -11.68 -0.31
N GLU A 184 -11.68 -11.14 -1.47
CA GLU A 184 -10.94 -11.29 -2.72
C GLU A 184 -9.55 -10.66 -2.61
N ARG A 185 -9.46 -9.48 -1.99
CA ARG A 185 -8.19 -8.77 -1.77
C ARG A 185 -7.29 -9.53 -0.80
N LEU A 186 -7.85 -10.14 0.24
CA LEU A 186 -7.08 -11.01 1.15
C LEU A 186 -6.48 -12.20 0.39
N GLY A 187 -7.25 -12.80 -0.52
CA GLY A 187 -6.78 -13.88 -1.38
C GLY A 187 -5.62 -13.45 -2.30
N GLU A 188 -5.66 -12.22 -2.82
CA GLU A 188 -4.59 -11.66 -3.65
C GLU A 188 -3.33 -11.37 -2.82
N TRP A 189 -3.47 -10.76 -1.64
CA TRP A 189 -2.37 -10.52 -0.72
C TRP A 189 -1.68 -11.83 -0.32
N ARG A 190 -2.48 -12.82 0.11
CA ARG A 190 -1.93 -14.13 0.48
C ARG A 190 -1.16 -14.78 -0.66
N ARG A 191 -1.75 -14.86 -1.86
CA ARG A 191 -1.08 -15.47 -3.02
C ARG A 191 0.19 -14.71 -3.41
N GLY A 192 0.13 -13.38 -3.40
CA GLY A 192 1.29 -12.56 -3.74
C GLY A 192 2.44 -12.71 -2.75
N LEU A 193 2.15 -12.76 -1.44
CA LEU A 193 3.17 -13.01 -0.42
C LEU A 193 3.71 -14.45 -0.48
N GLN A 194 2.85 -15.44 -0.73
CA GLN A 194 3.28 -16.82 -0.95
C GLN A 194 4.24 -16.95 -2.12
N ASP A 195 3.91 -16.33 -3.25
CA ASP A 195 4.76 -16.34 -4.44
C ASP A 195 6.08 -15.59 -4.23
N ALA A 196 6.03 -14.44 -3.58
CA ALA A 196 7.20 -13.59 -3.38
C ALA A 196 8.17 -14.13 -2.32
N LEU A 197 7.67 -14.77 -1.25
CA LEU A 197 8.46 -15.22 -0.10
C LEU A 197 8.55 -16.76 0.03
N GLY A 198 7.94 -17.50 -0.89
CA GLY A 198 7.93 -18.96 -0.83
C GLY A 198 7.17 -19.55 0.35
N LEU A 199 6.16 -18.83 0.84
CA LEU A 199 5.42 -19.22 2.04
C LEU A 199 4.40 -20.32 1.76
N SER A 200 4.19 -21.17 2.77
CA SER A 200 3.14 -22.18 2.79
C SER A 200 1.80 -21.60 3.26
N ARG A 201 0.77 -22.42 3.32
CA ARG A 201 -0.51 -22.00 3.87
C ARG A 201 -0.47 -21.85 5.39
N GLU A 202 0.43 -22.55 6.05
CA GLU A 202 0.60 -22.60 7.50
C GLU A 202 1.27 -21.34 8.05
N ASP A 203 1.98 -20.60 7.20
CA ASP A 203 2.61 -19.31 7.55
C ASP A 203 1.60 -18.18 7.74
N PHE A 204 0.31 -18.43 7.44
CA PHE A 204 -0.78 -17.46 7.58
C PHE A 204 -1.74 -17.88 8.69
N GLY A 205 -1.74 -17.18 9.81
CA GLY A 205 -2.64 -17.45 10.91
C GLY A 205 -2.28 -16.70 12.21
N PRO A 206 -3.10 -16.81 13.23
CA PRO A 206 -2.93 -16.02 14.46
C PRO A 206 -1.65 -16.33 15.25
N ASN A 207 -1.05 -17.51 15.04
CA ASN A 207 0.21 -17.92 15.68
C ASN A 207 1.37 -18.02 14.71
N SER A 208 1.23 -17.46 13.50
CA SER A 208 2.24 -17.44 12.46
C SER A 208 2.67 -16.02 12.14
N GLY A 209 3.71 -15.88 11.32
CA GLY A 209 4.31 -14.58 11.01
C GLY A 209 3.41 -13.60 10.25
N ILE A 210 2.33 -14.06 9.57
CA ILE A 210 1.42 -13.19 8.80
C ILE A 210 -0.04 -13.46 9.18
N VAL A 211 -0.77 -12.41 9.54
CA VAL A 211 -2.20 -12.46 9.83
C VAL A 211 -2.96 -11.52 8.90
N LEU A 212 -4.03 -12.04 8.30
CA LEU A 212 -4.86 -11.31 7.34
C LEU A 212 -6.19 -10.92 7.97
N PHE A 213 -6.60 -9.65 7.82
CA PHE A 213 -7.82 -9.10 8.40
C PHE A 213 -8.71 -8.47 7.31
N GLU A 214 -10.01 -8.73 7.41
CA GLU A 214 -11.05 -8.05 6.63
C GLU A 214 -11.51 -6.76 7.30
N ARG A 215 -11.43 -6.69 8.63
CA ARG A 215 -11.94 -5.60 9.45
C ARG A 215 -10.83 -4.92 10.23
N GLY A 216 -10.86 -3.59 10.24
CA GLY A 216 -9.85 -2.78 10.93
C GLY A 216 -9.89 -2.93 12.45
N ASP A 217 -11.08 -3.07 13.04
CA ASP A 217 -11.25 -3.29 14.48
C ASP A 217 -10.54 -4.56 14.97
N ALA A 218 -10.67 -5.67 14.23
CA ALA A 218 -10.00 -6.92 14.56
C ALA A 218 -8.46 -6.83 14.43
N LEU A 219 -7.96 -6.03 13.48
CA LEU A 219 -6.53 -5.76 13.34
C LEU A 219 -6.01 -4.95 14.51
N VAL A 220 -6.69 -3.87 14.91
CA VAL A 220 -6.31 -3.03 16.05
C VAL A 220 -6.27 -3.86 17.34
N GLU A 221 -7.34 -4.62 17.62
CA GLU A 221 -7.40 -5.51 18.78
C GLU A 221 -6.25 -6.54 18.82
N ARG A 222 -5.80 -6.98 17.63
CA ARG A 222 -4.64 -7.87 17.55
C ARG A 222 -3.34 -7.12 17.82
N ALA A 223 -3.17 -5.92 17.28
CA ALA A 223 -2.00 -5.09 17.51
C ALA A 223 -1.83 -4.75 18.99
N ASP A 224 -2.90 -4.31 19.65
CA ASP A 224 -2.91 -4.01 21.09
C ASP A 224 -2.45 -5.23 21.93
N ARG A 225 -2.93 -6.43 21.59
CA ARG A 225 -2.51 -7.66 22.29
C ARG A 225 -1.02 -8.04 22.05
N LEU A 226 -0.47 -7.70 20.89
CA LEU A 226 0.95 -7.92 20.62
C LEU A 226 1.80 -6.93 21.41
N GLU A 227 1.39 -5.66 21.45
CA GLU A 227 2.06 -4.64 22.25
C GLU A 227 2.07 -4.98 23.75
N GLU A 228 0.94 -5.48 24.31
CA GLU A 228 0.85 -5.94 25.69
C GLU A 228 1.80 -7.11 26.01
N ARG A 229 2.13 -7.93 25.02
CA ARG A 229 3.07 -9.06 25.17
C ARG A 229 4.52 -8.66 24.96
N GLY A 230 4.79 -7.48 24.41
CA GLY A 230 6.12 -7.02 24.04
C GLY A 230 6.67 -7.74 22.81
N GLU A 231 5.78 -8.19 21.91
CA GLU A 231 6.11 -8.84 20.63
C GLU A 231 6.08 -7.83 19.48
#